data_4b462f0665940c898dd5c76b540df67b
#
_entry.id   4b462f0665940c898dd5c76b540df67b
#
_cell.length_a   1.000
_cell.length_b   1.000
_cell.length_c   1.000
_cell.angle_alpha   90.00
_cell.angle_beta   90.00
_cell.angle_gamma   90.00
#
_symmetry.space_group_name_H-M   'P 1'
#
loop_
_entity.id
_entity.type
_entity.pdbx_description
1 polymer ?
#
loop_
_entity_poly.entity_id
_entity_poly.type
_entity_poly.pdbx_seq_one_letter_code
_entity_poly.pdbx_strand_id
1 'polypeptide(L)'
;MNLINTIESMKKVFLFVAAVLLCLACNEAGRTVSVTVSNATSLERSGEMVEVSMGEVSSKLHLPDTAQIVVVDAEGQQVPYQITSDEKVIFPVTVQANGSAVYTIKVGIPQECPVKACGRYYPERVDDVAWENDLTAFRAYGPALQETGERAFGYDIWTKYNTTEPVVEARYEGELNPDMKAKIGELGKTDPKAAQELYRSVSYHVDHGNGLGLL
;
A
#
# COMPACT_ATOMS: atom_id res chain seq x y z
N MET A 1 61.14 -5.57 35.11
CA MET A 1 59.97 -6.10 34.34
C MET A 1 59.79 -5.15 33.16
N ASN A 2 60.10 -5.67 31.97
CA ASN A 2 60.36 -4.77 30.81
C ASN A 2 59.04 -4.21 30.21
N LEU A 3 58.94 -2.93 30.09
CA LEU A 3 57.82 -2.16 29.48
C LEU A 3 57.43 -2.71 28.09
N ILE A 4 58.39 -3.21 27.32
CA ILE A 4 58.26 -3.77 25.98
C ILE A 4 57.37 -5.04 26.01
N ASN A 5 57.54 -5.90 26.98
CA ASN A 5 56.73 -7.16 27.11
C ASN A 5 55.25 -6.86 27.49
N THR A 6 55.00 -5.76 28.19
CA THR A 6 53.69 -5.32 28.56
C THR A 6 52.92 -4.77 27.35
N ILE A 7 53.56 -4.02 26.47
CA ILE A 7 52.99 -3.45 25.25
C ILE A 7 52.69 -4.55 24.23
N GLU A 8 53.54 -5.59 24.08
CA GLU A 8 53.27 -6.71 23.18
C GLU A 8 52.11 -7.58 23.69
N SER A 9 52.03 -7.78 25.02
CA SER A 9 50.90 -8.52 25.61
C SER A 9 49.57 -7.77 25.42
N MET A 10 49.55 -6.45 25.59
CA MET A 10 48.37 -5.62 25.33
C MET A 10 47.94 -5.64 23.86
N LYS A 11 48.88 -5.62 22.90
CA LYS A 11 48.57 -5.71 21.46
C LYS A 11 47.96 -7.06 21.12
N LYS A 12 48.42 -8.17 21.72
CA LYS A 12 47.84 -9.50 21.50
C LYS A 12 46.45 -9.64 22.09
N VAL A 13 46.20 -9.04 23.27
CA VAL A 13 44.87 -9.02 23.87
C VAL A 13 43.90 -8.16 23.06
N PHE A 14 44.35 -7.00 22.55
CA PHE A 14 43.53 -6.12 21.69
C PHE A 14 43.18 -6.77 20.36
N LEU A 15 44.13 -7.51 19.75
CA LEU A 15 43.89 -8.26 18.52
C LEU A 15 42.92 -9.43 18.72
N PHE A 16 42.97 -10.11 19.90
CA PHE A 16 42.07 -11.19 20.21
C PHE A 16 40.64 -10.71 20.54
N VAL A 17 40.49 -9.56 21.19
CA VAL A 17 39.18 -8.93 21.46
C VAL A 17 38.59 -8.40 20.14
N ALA A 18 39.38 -7.83 19.24
CA ALA A 18 38.92 -7.39 17.93
C ALA A 18 38.50 -8.57 17.04
N ALA A 19 39.21 -9.72 17.08
CA ALA A 19 38.86 -10.93 16.36
C ALA A 19 37.59 -11.58 16.92
N VAL A 20 37.37 -11.57 18.25
CA VAL A 20 36.16 -12.09 18.89
C VAL A 20 34.95 -11.18 18.59
N LEU A 21 35.13 -9.86 18.54
CA LEU A 21 34.08 -8.91 18.12
C LEU A 21 33.73 -9.06 16.63
N LEU A 22 34.69 -9.34 15.77
CA LEU A 22 34.43 -9.66 14.35
C LEU A 22 33.72 -11.02 14.18
N CYS A 23 34.00 -12.00 15.03
CA CYS A 23 33.30 -13.30 14.97
C CYS A 23 31.87 -13.22 15.54
N LEU A 24 31.56 -12.27 16.42
CA LEU A 24 30.20 -12.03 16.93
C LEU A 24 29.32 -11.24 15.94
N ALA A 25 29.95 -10.55 14.97
CA ALA A 25 29.24 -9.85 13.89
C ALA A 25 28.88 -10.77 12.70
N CYS A 26 29.30 -12.04 12.69
CA CYS A 26 29.11 -12.99 11.60
C CYS A 26 28.18 -14.14 11.93
N ASN A 27 27.06 -13.91 12.62
CA ASN A 27 26.10 -15.00 12.80
C ASN A 27 24.62 -14.56 12.77
N GLU A 28 24.31 -13.53 12.00
CA GLU A 28 22.96 -13.34 11.47
C GLU A 28 23.05 -13.16 9.95
N ALA A 29 23.55 -14.15 9.24
CA ALA A 29 23.08 -14.40 7.89
C ALA A 29 21.61 -14.74 8.05
N GLY A 30 20.76 -13.69 8.08
CA GLY A 30 19.35 -13.78 8.44
C GLY A 30 18.69 -14.85 7.58
N ARG A 31 17.96 -15.74 8.22
CA ARG A 31 17.13 -16.71 7.51
C ARG A 31 16.25 -15.95 6.52
N THR A 32 16.10 -16.50 5.34
CA THR A 32 15.30 -15.89 4.27
C THR A 32 14.35 -16.91 3.67
N VAL A 33 13.22 -16.43 3.17
CA VAL A 33 12.30 -17.22 2.36
C VAL A 33 12.38 -16.69 0.93
N SER A 34 12.89 -17.50 0.03
CA SER A 34 12.93 -17.18 -1.40
C SER A 34 11.61 -17.57 -2.05
N VAL A 35 11.02 -16.63 -2.79
CA VAL A 35 9.78 -16.81 -3.56
C VAL A 35 10.12 -16.61 -5.05
N THR A 36 10.07 -17.68 -5.82
CA THR A 36 10.27 -17.64 -7.27
C THR A 36 8.92 -17.61 -7.97
N VAL A 37 8.70 -16.60 -8.79
CA VAL A 37 7.49 -16.43 -9.60
C VAL A 37 7.83 -16.56 -11.06
N SER A 38 7.11 -17.42 -11.78
CA SER A 38 7.36 -17.69 -13.19
C SER A 38 6.18 -17.27 -14.06
N ASN A 39 6.47 -16.66 -15.19
CA ASN A 39 5.51 -16.24 -16.19
C ASN A 39 5.75 -17.03 -17.49
N ALA A 40 4.86 -17.97 -17.78
CA ALA A 40 4.93 -18.79 -19.01
C ALA A 40 4.25 -18.14 -20.22
N THR A 41 3.75 -16.90 -20.09
CA THR A 41 3.08 -16.18 -21.18
C THR A 41 4.06 -15.33 -21.97
N SER A 42 3.70 -14.96 -23.19
CA SER A 42 4.47 -14.06 -24.05
C SER A 42 4.26 -12.57 -23.71
N LEU A 43 3.54 -12.26 -22.65
CA LEU A 43 3.30 -10.90 -22.17
C LEU A 43 3.95 -10.71 -20.81
N GLU A 44 4.55 -9.54 -20.59
CA GLU A 44 4.98 -9.13 -19.25
C GLU A 44 3.77 -9.09 -18.30
N ARG A 45 3.98 -9.53 -17.07
CA ARG A 45 3.03 -9.42 -15.96
C ARG A 45 3.57 -8.43 -14.95
N SER A 46 2.89 -7.30 -14.80
CA SER A 46 3.28 -6.24 -13.89
C SER A 46 2.19 -5.98 -12.87
N GLY A 47 2.58 -5.85 -11.58
CA GLY A 47 1.64 -5.60 -10.48
C GLY A 47 0.76 -6.80 -10.12
N GLU A 48 1.13 -8.00 -10.53
CA GLU A 48 0.39 -9.22 -10.16
C GLU A 48 0.61 -9.55 -8.68
N MET A 49 -0.47 -9.87 -7.98
CA MET A 49 -0.38 -10.16 -6.55
C MET A 49 0.05 -11.60 -6.30
N VAL A 50 1.08 -11.77 -5.49
CA VAL A 50 1.54 -13.06 -4.99
C VAL A 50 1.13 -13.20 -3.53
N GLU A 51 0.70 -14.41 -3.15
CA GLU A 51 0.31 -14.76 -1.79
C GLU A 51 1.26 -15.83 -1.25
N VAL A 52 1.76 -15.64 -0.02
CA VAL A 52 2.60 -16.60 0.70
C VAL A 52 2.02 -16.78 2.10
N SER A 53 1.89 -18.01 2.58
CA SER A 53 1.41 -18.27 3.93
C SER A 53 2.33 -17.65 4.99
N MET A 54 1.77 -16.85 5.90
CA MET A 54 2.54 -16.29 7.03
C MET A 54 3.05 -17.40 7.97
N GLY A 55 2.32 -18.50 8.10
CA GLY A 55 2.76 -19.66 8.86
C GLY A 55 4.02 -20.30 8.27
N GLU A 56 4.12 -20.42 6.93
CA GLU A 56 5.32 -20.90 6.28
C GLU A 56 6.51 -19.94 6.45
N VAL A 57 6.24 -18.63 6.31
CA VAL A 57 7.25 -17.58 6.53
C VAL A 57 7.77 -17.63 7.95
N SER A 58 6.88 -17.63 8.94
CA SER A 58 7.24 -17.68 10.37
C SER A 58 8.04 -18.94 10.71
N SER A 59 7.63 -20.09 10.20
CA SER A 59 8.32 -21.36 10.41
C SER A 59 9.74 -21.36 9.84
N LYS A 60 9.92 -20.88 8.61
CA LYS A 60 11.22 -20.85 7.93
C LYS A 60 12.18 -19.81 8.50
N LEU A 61 11.64 -18.63 8.89
CA LEU A 61 12.43 -17.54 9.47
C LEU A 61 12.67 -17.73 10.98
N HIS A 62 11.90 -18.60 11.65
CA HIS A 62 11.85 -18.75 13.12
C HIS A 62 11.56 -17.38 13.78
N LEU A 63 10.52 -16.71 13.29
CA LEU A 63 10.18 -15.36 13.74
C LEU A 63 9.80 -15.33 15.23
N PRO A 64 10.39 -14.47 16.05
CA PRO A 64 9.83 -14.09 17.33
C PRO A 64 8.58 -13.23 17.12
N ASP A 65 7.66 -13.23 18.10
CA ASP A 65 6.36 -12.55 18.01
C ASP A 65 6.44 -11.04 17.70
N THR A 66 7.57 -10.41 17.98
CA THR A 66 7.83 -8.98 17.77
C THR A 66 8.60 -8.66 16.49
N ALA A 67 8.98 -9.67 15.70
CA ALA A 67 9.78 -9.44 14.51
C ALA A 67 8.94 -8.87 13.37
N GLN A 68 9.48 -7.87 12.72
CA GLN A 68 8.95 -7.36 11.46
C GLN A 68 9.66 -8.03 10.28
N ILE A 69 8.94 -8.21 9.20
CA ILE A 69 9.47 -8.73 7.94
C ILE A 69 9.53 -7.65 6.88
N VAL A 70 10.34 -7.88 5.87
CA VAL A 70 10.34 -7.10 4.63
C VAL A 70 10.36 -8.06 3.45
N VAL A 71 9.78 -7.63 2.35
CA VAL A 71 9.89 -8.29 1.05
C VAL A 71 10.84 -7.47 0.19
N VAL A 72 11.82 -8.11 -0.42
CA VAL A 72 12.76 -7.43 -1.31
C VAL A 72 12.82 -8.15 -2.67
N ASP A 73 13.05 -7.38 -3.71
CA ASP A 73 13.31 -7.90 -5.06
C ASP A 73 14.75 -8.43 -5.22
N ALA A 74 15.12 -8.79 -6.45
CA ALA A 74 16.44 -9.32 -6.76
C ALA A 74 17.57 -8.28 -6.56
N GLU A 75 17.26 -6.99 -6.66
CA GLU A 75 18.17 -5.87 -6.45
C GLU A 75 18.28 -5.49 -4.96
N GLY A 76 17.50 -6.13 -4.09
CA GLY A 76 17.47 -5.87 -2.66
C GLY A 76 16.60 -4.67 -2.27
N GLN A 77 15.82 -4.13 -3.20
CA GLN A 77 14.88 -3.04 -2.93
C GLN A 77 13.63 -3.59 -2.25
N GLN A 78 13.14 -2.87 -1.23
CA GLN A 78 11.90 -3.27 -0.58
C GLN A 78 10.72 -3.04 -1.52
N VAL A 79 9.85 -4.05 -1.63
CA VAL A 79 8.56 -3.93 -2.29
C VAL A 79 7.45 -3.80 -1.24
N PRO A 80 6.38 -3.05 -1.52
CA PRO A 80 5.23 -2.97 -0.64
C PRO A 80 4.65 -4.36 -0.38
N TYR A 81 4.22 -4.62 0.84
CA TYR A 81 3.53 -5.85 1.18
C TYR A 81 2.45 -5.58 2.23
N GLN A 82 1.56 -6.53 2.39
CA GLN A 82 0.54 -6.52 3.44
C GLN A 82 0.42 -7.93 4.04
N ILE A 83 0.16 -8.00 5.33
CA ILE A 83 -0.29 -9.22 5.99
C ILE A 83 -1.81 -9.14 6.09
N THR A 84 -2.49 -10.08 5.46
CA THR A 84 -3.96 -10.14 5.42
C THR A 84 -4.53 -10.74 6.70
N SER A 85 -5.84 -10.55 6.93
CA SER A 85 -6.54 -11.11 8.09
C SER A 85 -6.60 -12.65 8.11
N ASP A 86 -6.40 -13.29 6.94
CA ASP A 86 -6.31 -14.73 6.77
C ASP A 86 -4.85 -15.23 6.75
N GLU A 87 -3.94 -14.44 7.36
CA GLU A 87 -2.54 -14.79 7.60
C GLU A 87 -1.73 -15.10 6.33
N LYS A 88 -1.88 -14.27 5.30
CA LYS A 88 -1.05 -14.31 4.11
C LYS A 88 -0.19 -13.06 4.01
N VAL A 89 1.02 -13.21 3.54
CA VAL A 89 1.86 -12.10 3.05
C VAL A 89 1.53 -11.93 1.58
N ILE A 90 0.98 -10.78 1.20
CA ILE A 90 0.69 -10.44 -0.19
C ILE A 90 1.58 -9.29 -0.64
N PHE A 91 2.07 -9.36 -1.88
CA PHE A 91 2.91 -8.31 -2.48
C PHE A 91 2.84 -8.33 -4.01
N PRO A 92 2.97 -7.15 -4.65
CA PRO A 92 2.98 -7.06 -6.10
C PRO A 92 4.32 -7.54 -6.68
N VAL A 93 4.25 -8.22 -7.82
CA VAL A 93 5.43 -8.69 -8.55
C VAL A 93 5.37 -8.24 -10.00
N THR A 94 6.54 -8.09 -10.61
CA THR A 94 6.68 -7.92 -12.07
C THR A 94 7.52 -9.04 -12.62
N VAL A 95 7.00 -9.74 -13.63
CA VAL A 95 7.68 -10.88 -14.25
C VAL A 95 7.65 -10.74 -15.77
N GLN A 96 8.81 -10.71 -16.39
CA GLN A 96 8.95 -10.59 -17.83
C GLN A 96 8.29 -11.76 -18.58
N ALA A 97 7.96 -11.54 -19.85
CA ALA A 97 7.43 -12.57 -20.72
C ALA A 97 8.37 -13.80 -20.76
N ASN A 98 7.81 -15.00 -20.59
CA ASN A 98 8.53 -16.27 -20.54
C ASN A 98 9.71 -16.29 -19.54
N GLY A 99 9.61 -15.47 -18.49
CA GLY A 99 10.66 -15.26 -17.49
C GLY A 99 10.29 -15.71 -16.09
N SER A 100 11.22 -15.47 -15.17
CA SER A 100 11.01 -15.66 -13.73
C SER A 100 11.62 -14.51 -12.96
N ALA A 101 11.02 -14.16 -11.84
CA ALA A 101 11.55 -13.19 -10.88
C ALA A 101 11.66 -13.84 -9.49
N VAL A 102 12.64 -13.39 -8.71
CA VAL A 102 12.88 -13.90 -7.36
C VAL A 102 12.69 -12.76 -6.37
N TYR A 103 11.87 -13.01 -5.37
CA TYR A 103 11.67 -12.14 -4.24
C TYR A 103 12.13 -12.83 -2.95
N THR A 104 12.55 -12.06 -1.99
CA THR A 104 13.04 -12.59 -0.72
C THR A 104 12.30 -11.97 0.44
N ILE A 105 11.71 -12.82 1.30
CA ILE A 105 11.11 -12.40 2.57
C ILE A 105 12.15 -12.64 3.66
N LYS A 106 12.41 -11.63 4.48
CA LYS A 106 13.39 -11.68 5.56
C LYS A 106 12.96 -10.78 6.73
N VAL A 107 13.60 -10.96 7.89
CA VAL A 107 13.47 -10.01 9.01
C VAL A 107 14.05 -8.66 8.59
N GLY A 108 13.34 -7.59 8.92
CA GLY A 108 13.78 -6.24 8.60
C GLY A 108 12.77 -5.18 9.04
N ILE A 109 13.17 -3.93 8.93
CA ILE A 109 12.32 -2.78 9.23
C ILE A 109 11.64 -2.33 7.93
N PRO A 110 10.29 -2.39 7.84
CA PRO A 110 9.57 -1.93 6.67
C PRO A 110 9.77 -0.44 6.44
N GLN A 111 9.96 -0.07 5.18
CA GLN A 111 9.92 1.32 4.74
C GLN A 111 8.47 1.78 4.61
N GLU A 112 8.23 3.07 4.84
CA GLU A 112 6.93 3.67 4.54
C GLU A 112 6.66 3.62 3.04
N CYS A 113 5.47 3.17 2.68
CA CYS A 113 5.00 3.14 1.31
C CYS A 113 3.82 4.09 1.15
N PRO A 114 3.70 4.80 0.01
CA PRO A 114 2.52 5.59 -0.29
C PRO A 114 1.25 4.73 -0.21
N VAL A 115 0.22 5.24 0.45
CA VAL A 115 -1.09 4.60 0.49
C VAL A 115 -1.73 4.74 -0.89
N LYS A 116 -1.97 3.61 -1.56
CA LYS A 116 -2.59 3.57 -2.90
C LYS A 116 -3.99 3.00 -2.89
N ALA A 117 -4.38 2.35 -1.80
CA ALA A 117 -5.70 1.76 -1.66
C ALA A 117 -6.26 2.10 -0.29
N CYS A 118 -7.51 2.50 -0.25
CA CYS A 118 -8.24 2.78 0.99
C CYS A 118 -9.72 2.51 0.79
N GLY A 119 -10.47 2.52 1.89
CA GLY A 119 -11.91 2.43 1.87
C GLY A 119 -12.47 2.53 3.27
N ARG A 120 -13.68 3.05 3.37
CA ARG A 120 -14.42 3.08 4.61
C ARG A 120 -15.93 3.13 4.40
N TYR A 121 -16.64 2.95 5.49
CA TYR A 121 -18.07 3.19 5.61
C TYR A 121 -18.33 4.66 5.93
N TYR A 122 -19.32 5.24 5.25
CA TYR A 122 -19.72 6.65 5.33
C TYR A 122 -21.16 6.79 5.87
N PRO A 123 -21.39 6.66 7.19
CA PRO A 123 -22.72 6.82 7.77
C PRO A 123 -23.28 8.23 7.56
N GLU A 124 -22.39 9.24 7.47
CA GLU A 124 -22.73 10.62 7.19
C GLU A 124 -23.33 10.85 5.78
N ARG A 125 -23.20 9.86 4.88
CA ARG A 125 -23.78 9.85 3.54
C ARG A 125 -24.66 8.60 3.36
N VAL A 126 -25.69 8.48 4.18
CA VAL A 126 -26.75 7.44 4.12
C VAL A 126 -26.20 6.03 3.90
N ASP A 127 -25.22 5.67 4.72
CA ASP A 127 -24.58 4.34 4.77
C ASP A 127 -23.81 3.93 3.50
N ASP A 128 -23.25 4.87 2.76
CA ASP A 128 -22.36 4.51 1.66
C ASP A 128 -21.13 3.73 2.16
N VAL A 129 -20.66 2.81 1.35
CA VAL A 129 -19.32 2.22 1.44
C VAL A 129 -18.55 2.58 0.18
N ALA A 130 -17.44 3.27 0.33
CA ALA A 130 -16.59 3.61 -0.81
C ALA A 130 -15.17 3.11 -0.58
N TRP A 131 -14.53 2.67 -1.66
CA TRP A 131 -13.14 2.19 -1.66
C TRP A 131 -12.47 2.52 -2.99
N GLU A 132 -11.16 2.61 -2.97
CA GLU A 132 -10.36 2.97 -4.12
C GLU A 132 -8.97 2.34 -4.11
N ASN A 133 -8.38 2.27 -5.28
CA ASN A 133 -6.95 2.05 -5.48
C ASN A 133 -6.36 3.16 -6.37
N ASP A 134 -5.14 3.01 -6.83
CA ASP A 134 -4.47 4.00 -7.68
C ASP A 134 -5.04 4.11 -9.11
N LEU A 135 -5.98 3.26 -9.51
CA LEU A 135 -6.56 3.24 -10.86
C LEU A 135 -8.04 3.63 -10.88
N THR A 136 -8.79 3.24 -9.86
CA THR A 136 -10.25 3.35 -9.85
C THR A 136 -10.79 3.45 -8.44
N ALA A 137 -12.00 3.99 -8.32
CA ALA A 137 -12.76 3.98 -7.09
C ALA A 137 -14.16 3.43 -7.31
N PHE A 138 -14.76 2.97 -6.22
CA PHE A 138 -16.07 2.34 -6.20
C PHE A 138 -16.90 2.86 -5.04
N ARG A 139 -18.22 2.85 -5.21
CA ARG A 139 -19.18 3.08 -4.14
C ARG A 139 -20.30 2.06 -4.20
N ALA A 140 -20.65 1.54 -3.04
CA ALA A 140 -21.88 0.80 -2.81
C ALA A 140 -22.81 1.63 -1.93
N TYR A 141 -24.08 1.67 -2.30
CA TYR A 141 -25.11 2.36 -1.53
C TYR A 141 -25.62 1.49 -0.39
N GLY A 142 -25.78 2.09 0.78
CA GLY A 142 -26.27 1.42 1.97
C GLY A 142 -27.79 1.38 2.10
N PRO A 143 -28.28 0.64 3.10
CA PRO A 143 -29.73 0.49 3.33
C PRO A 143 -30.41 1.81 3.70
N ALA A 144 -29.73 2.75 4.39
CA ALA A 144 -30.30 4.04 4.73
C ALA A 144 -30.68 4.87 3.51
N LEU A 145 -29.94 4.77 2.39
CA LEU A 145 -30.33 5.44 1.16
C LEU A 145 -31.60 4.83 0.56
N GLN A 146 -31.75 3.50 0.62
CA GLN A 146 -32.95 2.82 0.13
C GLN A 146 -34.20 3.17 0.93
N GLU A 147 -34.07 3.44 2.22
CA GLU A 147 -35.17 3.91 3.08
C GLU A 147 -35.70 5.30 2.69
N THR A 148 -34.92 6.10 1.99
CA THR A 148 -35.40 7.39 1.43
C THR A 148 -36.33 7.22 0.23
N GLY A 149 -36.48 6.02 -0.29
CA GLY A 149 -37.23 5.71 -1.51
C GLY A 149 -36.38 5.79 -2.78
N GLU A 150 -35.10 6.12 -2.68
CA GLU A 150 -34.17 6.10 -3.79
C GLU A 150 -33.79 4.65 -4.12
N ARG A 151 -33.93 4.30 -5.41
CA ARG A 151 -33.63 2.95 -5.90
C ARG A 151 -32.23 2.90 -6.47
N ALA A 152 -31.24 3.00 -5.59
CA ALA A 152 -29.85 2.85 -5.96
C ALA A 152 -29.40 1.42 -5.73
N PHE A 153 -29.23 0.65 -6.80
CA PHE A 153 -28.74 -0.72 -6.78
C PHE A 153 -27.46 -0.83 -7.61
N GLY A 154 -26.51 -1.63 -7.12
CA GLY A 154 -25.24 -1.85 -7.78
C GLY A 154 -24.11 -0.98 -7.23
N TYR A 155 -23.16 -0.69 -8.08
CA TYR A 155 -21.93 0.06 -7.73
C TYR A 155 -21.75 1.22 -8.67
N ASP A 156 -21.35 2.38 -8.12
CA ASP A 156 -20.70 3.41 -8.91
C ASP A 156 -19.25 3.01 -9.13
N ILE A 157 -18.73 3.33 -10.31
CA ILE A 157 -17.35 3.10 -10.71
C ILE A 157 -16.78 4.41 -11.22
N TRP A 158 -15.68 4.87 -10.63
CA TRP A 158 -14.97 6.06 -11.06
C TRP A 158 -13.59 5.68 -11.56
N THR A 159 -13.23 6.13 -12.75
CA THR A 159 -11.87 5.97 -13.28
C THR A 159 -11.03 7.17 -12.89
N LYS A 160 -9.78 6.91 -12.50
CA LYS A 160 -8.78 7.94 -12.25
C LYS A 160 -7.93 8.13 -13.50
N TYR A 161 -7.80 9.36 -14.00
CA TYR A 161 -6.99 9.59 -15.19
C TYR A 161 -5.84 10.60 -14.98
N ASN A 162 -5.89 11.38 -13.91
CA ASN A 162 -4.92 12.44 -13.64
C ASN A 162 -4.26 12.34 -12.25
N THR A 163 -4.57 11.31 -11.49
CA THR A 163 -3.99 11.05 -10.18
C THR A 163 -3.96 9.57 -9.86
N THR A 164 -2.94 9.16 -9.10
CA THR A 164 -2.85 7.83 -8.48
C THR A 164 -3.07 7.88 -6.96
N GLU A 165 -3.26 9.10 -6.43
CA GLU A 165 -3.48 9.33 -5.00
C GLU A 165 -4.93 9.02 -4.61
N PRO A 166 -5.20 8.66 -3.34
CA PRO A 166 -6.56 8.56 -2.81
C PRO A 166 -7.30 9.89 -2.92
N VAL A 167 -8.51 9.87 -3.47
CA VAL A 167 -9.31 11.09 -3.70
C VAL A 167 -10.73 11.02 -3.14
N VAL A 168 -11.25 9.84 -2.87
CA VAL A 168 -12.66 9.64 -2.46
C VAL A 168 -12.97 10.38 -1.17
N GLU A 169 -12.09 10.29 -0.14
CA GLU A 169 -12.28 10.98 1.13
C GLU A 169 -12.40 12.50 0.92
N ALA A 170 -11.48 13.09 0.16
CA ALA A 170 -11.51 14.53 -0.11
C ALA A 170 -12.77 14.96 -0.89
N ARG A 171 -13.30 14.07 -1.74
CA ARG A 171 -14.55 14.30 -2.47
C ARG A 171 -15.76 14.30 -1.52
N TYR A 172 -15.83 13.34 -0.61
CA TYR A 172 -16.88 13.32 0.41
C TYR A 172 -16.81 14.54 1.32
N GLU A 173 -15.62 14.86 1.85
CA GLU A 173 -15.40 16.06 2.67
C GLU A 173 -15.79 17.35 1.92
N GLY A 174 -15.39 17.48 0.67
CA GLY A 174 -15.70 18.66 -0.14
C GLY A 174 -17.18 18.82 -0.43
N GLU A 175 -17.87 17.77 -0.82
CA GLU A 175 -19.30 17.87 -1.14
C GLU A 175 -20.20 17.98 0.10
N LEU A 176 -19.85 17.31 1.19
CA LEU A 176 -20.63 17.39 2.43
C LEU A 176 -20.38 18.69 3.21
N ASN A 177 -19.32 19.42 2.89
CA ASN A 177 -18.96 20.67 3.56
C ASN A 177 -19.99 21.78 3.30
N PRO A 178 -20.65 22.34 4.34
CA PRO A 178 -21.64 23.41 4.18
C PRO A 178 -21.07 24.68 3.54
N ASP A 179 -19.82 25.04 3.86
CA ASP A 179 -19.18 26.25 3.33
C ASP A 179 -18.89 26.09 1.84
N MET A 180 -18.51 24.89 1.42
CA MET A 180 -18.31 24.61 0.00
C MET A 180 -19.62 24.66 -0.78
N LYS A 181 -20.70 24.13 -0.23
CA LYS A 181 -22.05 24.24 -0.79
C LYS A 181 -22.48 25.69 -0.93
N ALA A 182 -22.29 26.51 0.11
CA ALA A 182 -22.58 27.94 0.08
C ALA A 182 -21.76 28.66 -0.99
N LYS A 183 -20.46 28.39 -1.06
CA LYS A 183 -19.55 28.98 -2.07
C LYS A 183 -19.98 28.64 -3.49
N ILE A 184 -20.30 27.38 -3.78
CA ILE A 184 -20.81 26.96 -5.08
C ILE A 184 -22.13 27.68 -5.42
N GLY A 185 -23.04 27.76 -4.44
CA GLY A 185 -24.32 28.46 -4.60
C GLY A 185 -24.16 29.95 -4.91
N GLU A 186 -23.27 30.66 -4.22
CA GLU A 186 -23.00 32.09 -4.50
C GLU A 186 -22.31 32.27 -5.86
N LEU A 187 -21.32 31.43 -6.18
CA LEU A 187 -20.63 31.49 -7.46
C LEU A 187 -21.61 31.22 -8.61
N GLY A 188 -22.59 30.34 -8.43
CA GLY A 188 -23.62 30.03 -9.43
C GLY A 188 -24.51 31.20 -9.81
N LYS A 189 -24.63 32.22 -8.95
CA LYS A 189 -25.40 33.45 -9.23
C LYS A 189 -24.67 34.41 -10.21
N THR A 190 -23.34 34.35 -10.21
CA THR A 190 -22.48 35.26 -10.99
C THR A 190 -21.77 34.57 -12.14
N ASP A 191 -21.31 33.34 -11.94
CA ASP A 191 -20.62 32.51 -12.95
C ASP A 191 -21.05 31.05 -12.84
N PRO A 192 -22.17 30.67 -13.51
CA PRO A 192 -22.66 29.28 -13.46
C PRO A 192 -21.66 28.24 -13.95
N LYS A 193 -20.80 28.63 -14.92
CA LYS A 193 -19.78 27.71 -15.45
C LYS A 193 -18.70 27.42 -14.43
N ALA A 194 -18.16 28.44 -13.80
CA ALA A 194 -17.17 28.28 -12.74
C ALA A 194 -17.74 27.52 -11.53
N ALA A 195 -19.01 27.76 -11.17
CA ALA A 195 -19.71 27.02 -10.12
C ALA A 195 -19.79 25.51 -10.46
N GLN A 196 -20.12 25.17 -11.69
CA GLN A 196 -20.19 23.79 -12.14
C GLN A 196 -18.81 23.12 -12.15
N GLU A 197 -17.77 23.82 -12.57
CA GLU A 197 -16.40 23.34 -12.53
C GLU A 197 -15.94 23.09 -11.09
N LEU A 198 -16.23 24.02 -10.18
CA LEU A 198 -15.94 23.86 -8.75
C LEU A 198 -16.71 22.69 -8.16
N TYR A 199 -17.99 22.54 -8.45
CA TYR A 199 -18.80 21.40 -8.00
C TYR A 199 -18.20 20.09 -8.47
N ARG A 200 -17.85 19.95 -9.75
CA ARG A 200 -17.23 18.75 -10.30
C ARG A 200 -15.89 18.41 -9.64
N SER A 201 -15.14 19.41 -9.19
CA SER A 201 -13.83 19.19 -8.54
C SER A 201 -13.93 18.60 -7.15
N VAL A 202 -15.07 18.76 -6.47
CA VAL A 202 -15.29 18.32 -5.08
C VAL A 202 -16.41 17.29 -4.94
N SER A 203 -17.15 16.99 -6.00
CA SER A 203 -18.30 16.10 -5.95
C SER A 203 -17.88 14.64 -6.10
N TYR A 204 -18.54 13.78 -5.36
CA TYR A 204 -18.54 12.33 -5.56
C TYR A 204 -19.67 11.86 -6.50
N HIS A 205 -20.49 12.77 -6.99
CA HIS A 205 -21.50 12.44 -7.98
C HIS A 205 -20.86 12.22 -9.35
N VAL A 206 -21.24 11.13 -9.99
CA VAL A 206 -20.86 10.86 -11.38
C VAL A 206 -21.75 11.65 -12.33
N ASP A 207 -21.14 12.19 -13.39
CA ASP A 207 -21.90 12.77 -14.48
C ASP A 207 -22.50 11.65 -15.33
N HIS A 208 -23.79 11.41 -15.17
CA HIS A 208 -24.51 10.38 -15.91
C HIS A 208 -24.73 10.76 -17.40
N GLY A 209 -24.30 11.94 -17.85
CA GLY A 209 -24.53 12.40 -19.22
C GLY A 209 -23.87 11.53 -20.29
N ASN A 210 -22.71 10.96 -19.99
CA ASN A 210 -21.94 10.10 -20.90
C ASN A 210 -21.69 8.68 -20.34
N GLY A 211 -22.25 8.33 -19.22
CA GLY A 211 -22.13 7.00 -18.59
C GLY A 211 -20.76 6.69 -17.99
N LEU A 212 -19.87 7.67 -17.87
CA LEU A 212 -18.56 7.53 -17.26
C LEU A 212 -18.37 8.61 -16.19
N GLY A 213 -18.19 8.17 -14.95
CA GLY A 213 -17.73 9.03 -13.88
C GLY A 213 -16.22 9.15 -13.91
N LEU A 214 -15.71 10.36 -13.84
CA LEU A 214 -14.28 10.67 -13.69
C LEU A 214 -14.05 11.32 -12.34
N LEU A 215 -13.08 10.82 -11.60
CA LEU A 215 -12.53 11.44 -10.40
C LEU A 215 -11.26 12.21 -10.73
#